data_f0eb9615333f4619c9930d607966109b
#
_entry.id   f0eb9615333f4619c9930d607966109b
#
_cell.length_a   1.000
_cell.length_b   1.000
_cell.length_c   1.000
_cell.angle_alpha   90.00
_cell.angle_beta   90.00
_cell.angle_gamma   90.00
#
_symmetry.space_group_name_H-M   'P 1'
#
loop_
_entity.id
_entity.type
_entity.pdbx_description
1 polymer ?
#
loop_
_entity_poly.entity_id
_entity_poly.type
_entity_poly.pdbx_seq_one_letter_code
_entity_poly.pdbx_strand_id
1 'polypeptide(L)'
;SAFSLLLSYLCLLRGFICVYKIHLYSLFSKNLRMLIKNPISYFHIGTFLFSGKKRHLLECWKAEVIMRDKFVFHRLIRNGMQRQRGFLLWWRLANEMYISGNKKQRKCAIKIKNALMAKYGCDIGLGAQIGKGLVLPHHSGVVIHGNVKIGENVIIRQNTTIGEKESDSRENYIVIGDNVDIGAHTCIIGLNVKIGSNVKIGAMSFIMEEVPDNCTYVTRKESRVIMR
;
A
#
# COMPACT_ATOMS: atom_id res chain seq x y z
N SER A 1 -23.28 19.88 1.93
CA SER A 1 -21.81 19.89 2.01
C SER A 1 -21.23 19.32 0.73
N ALA A 2 -20.05 19.79 0.28
CA ALA A 2 -19.38 19.33 -0.95
C ALA A 2 -19.21 17.80 -1.03
N PHE A 3 -19.16 17.14 0.11
CA PHE A 3 -19.10 15.68 0.22
C PHE A 3 -20.45 15.00 -0.08
N SER A 4 -21.55 15.62 0.32
CA SER A 4 -22.91 15.18 -0.02
C SER A 4 -23.14 15.26 -1.52
N LEU A 5 -22.64 16.31 -2.17
CA LEU A 5 -22.69 16.49 -3.63
C LEU A 5 -21.83 15.44 -4.37
N LEU A 6 -20.63 15.11 -3.87
CA LEU A 6 -19.77 14.09 -4.47
C LEU A 6 -20.42 12.70 -4.37
N LEU A 7 -21.04 12.39 -3.23
CA LEU A 7 -21.80 11.15 -3.02
C LEU A 7 -23.08 11.11 -3.85
N SER A 8 -23.80 12.23 -3.97
CA SER A 8 -24.99 12.33 -4.81
C SER A 8 -24.67 12.17 -6.28
N TYR A 9 -23.54 12.71 -6.75
CA TYR A 9 -23.08 12.53 -8.13
C TYR A 9 -22.66 11.08 -8.44
N LEU A 10 -22.04 10.39 -7.48
CA LEU A 10 -21.73 8.97 -7.58
C LEU A 10 -22.97 8.06 -7.50
N CYS A 11 -24.03 8.53 -6.86
CA CYS A 11 -25.34 7.85 -6.76
C CYS A 11 -26.24 8.09 -7.96
N LEU A 12 -26.19 9.28 -8.58
CA LEU A 12 -27.01 9.63 -9.75
C LEU A 12 -26.67 8.82 -11.01
N LEU A 13 -25.50 8.19 -11.06
CA LEU A 13 -25.07 7.36 -12.21
C LEU A 13 -25.68 5.97 -12.23
N ARG A 14 -26.40 5.47 -11.19
CA ARG A 14 -27.19 4.23 -11.23
C ARG A 14 -28.26 4.26 -10.12
N GLY A 15 -29.48 4.62 -10.49
CA GLY A 15 -30.64 4.62 -9.60
C GLY A 15 -30.96 3.28 -8.99
N PHE A 16 -30.62 3.08 -7.72
CA PHE A 16 -31.25 2.19 -6.74
C PHE A 16 -30.59 2.45 -5.36
N ILE A 17 -31.27 3.18 -4.51
CA ILE A 17 -30.79 3.47 -3.14
C ILE A 17 -31.45 2.46 -2.20
N CYS A 18 -30.70 1.45 -1.77
CA CYS A 18 -31.09 0.60 -0.66
C CYS A 18 -30.51 1.17 0.65
N VAL A 19 -31.28 1.14 1.74
CA VAL A 19 -30.91 1.63 3.09
C VAL A 19 -29.53 1.06 3.54
N TYR A 20 -29.22 -0.15 3.15
CA TYR A 20 -27.91 -0.79 3.40
C TYR A 20 -26.75 -0.05 2.74
N LYS A 21 -26.93 0.51 1.56
CA LYS A 21 -25.90 1.34 0.88
C LYS A 21 -25.64 2.64 1.64
N ILE A 22 -26.68 3.27 2.16
CA ILE A 22 -26.56 4.53 2.92
C ILE A 22 -25.73 4.30 4.20
N HIS A 23 -25.96 3.21 4.89
CA HIS A 23 -25.18 2.84 6.08
C HIS A 23 -23.70 2.55 5.76
N LEU A 24 -23.41 1.82 4.70
CA LEU A 24 -22.04 1.58 4.21
C LEU A 24 -21.33 2.88 3.82
N TYR A 25 -22.03 3.81 3.16
CA TYR A 25 -21.47 5.11 2.81
C TYR A 25 -21.18 5.96 4.05
N SER A 26 -22.04 5.90 5.05
CA SER A 26 -21.83 6.61 6.33
C SER A 26 -20.60 6.09 7.05
N LEU A 27 -20.41 4.77 7.13
CA LEU A 27 -19.23 4.14 7.75
C LEU A 27 -17.94 4.44 6.97
N PHE A 28 -17.98 4.39 5.63
CA PHE A 28 -16.85 4.76 4.79
C PHE A 28 -16.49 6.24 4.96
N SER A 29 -17.48 7.11 5.07
CA SER A 29 -17.26 8.54 5.32
C SER A 29 -16.64 8.81 6.70
N LYS A 30 -17.01 8.04 7.75
CA LYS A 30 -16.39 8.11 9.07
C LYS A 30 -14.91 7.70 9.03
N ASN A 31 -14.58 6.59 8.36
CA ASN A 31 -13.20 6.16 8.18
C ASN A 31 -12.37 7.20 7.40
N LEU A 32 -12.94 7.79 6.35
CA LEU A 32 -12.30 8.83 5.58
C LEU A 32 -12.09 10.11 6.40
N ARG A 33 -13.07 10.51 7.23
CA ARG A 33 -12.93 11.67 8.12
C ARG A 33 -11.85 11.47 9.19
N MET A 34 -11.64 10.25 9.67
CA MET A 34 -10.53 9.94 10.58
C MET A 34 -9.16 10.12 9.91
N LEU A 35 -9.06 9.79 8.62
CA LEU A 35 -7.80 9.93 7.86
C LEU A 35 -7.58 11.35 7.36
N ILE A 36 -8.66 12.09 7.05
CA ILE A 36 -8.58 13.40 6.40
C ILE A 36 -9.58 14.35 7.05
N LYS A 37 -9.09 15.23 7.91
CA LYS A 37 -9.93 16.23 8.58
C LYS A 37 -10.33 17.44 7.68
N ASN A 38 -9.56 17.70 6.61
CA ASN A 38 -9.75 18.89 5.77
C ASN A 38 -10.66 18.62 4.57
N PRO A 39 -11.80 19.35 4.43
CA PRO A 39 -12.73 19.21 3.30
C PRO A 39 -12.08 19.42 1.92
N ILE A 40 -11.09 20.30 1.80
CA ILE A 40 -10.38 20.56 0.55
C ILE A 40 -9.67 19.33 0.02
N SER A 41 -9.22 18.44 0.93
CA SER A 41 -8.58 17.18 0.52
C SER A 41 -9.54 16.25 -0.21
N TYR A 42 -10.82 16.23 0.16
CA TYR A 42 -11.84 15.44 -0.56
C TYR A 42 -12.04 15.91 -2.00
N PHE A 43 -11.99 17.23 -2.22
CA PHE A 43 -12.05 17.79 -3.56
C PHE A 43 -10.87 17.31 -4.41
N HIS A 44 -9.64 17.31 -3.87
CA HIS A 44 -8.45 16.86 -4.59
C HIS A 44 -8.46 15.35 -4.87
N ILE A 45 -8.98 14.53 -3.96
CA ILE A 45 -9.21 13.10 -4.21
C ILE A 45 -10.24 12.93 -5.33
N GLY A 46 -11.36 13.62 -5.25
CA GLY A 46 -12.42 13.57 -6.27
C GLY A 46 -11.89 13.92 -7.65
N THR A 47 -11.23 15.05 -7.80
CA THR A 47 -10.64 15.49 -9.08
C THR A 47 -9.61 14.50 -9.62
N PHE A 48 -8.84 13.85 -8.75
CA PHE A 48 -7.92 12.79 -9.15
C PHE A 48 -8.66 11.55 -9.66
N LEU A 49 -9.66 11.08 -8.94
CA LEU A 49 -10.45 9.90 -9.32
C LEU A 49 -11.25 10.09 -10.61
N PHE A 50 -11.59 11.33 -10.97
CA PHE A 50 -12.21 11.68 -12.26
C PHE A 50 -11.19 11.87 -13.40
N SER A 51 -9.89 11.95 -13.09
CA SER A 51 -8.84 12.04 -14.11
C SER A 51 -8.63 10.70 -14.81
N GLY A 52 -8.11 10.71 -16.04
CA GLY A 52 -7.73 9.48 -16.77
C GLY A 52 -6.54 8.70 -16.17
N LYS A 53 -5.90 9.24 -15.13
CA LYS A 53 -4.61 8.75 -14.56
C LYS A 53 -4.76 7.62 -13.54
N LYS A 54 -5.88 6.93 -13.48
CA LYS A 54 -6.21 5.94 -12.43
C LYS A 54 -6.16 4.48 -12.88
N ARG A 55 -5.67 4.16 -14.08
CA ARG A 55 -5.71 2.78 -14.63
C ARG A 55 -5.00 1.81 -13.70
N HIS A 56 -3.76 2.08 -13.34
CA HIS A 56 -2.97 1.25 -12.42
C HIS A 56 -3.64 1.12 -11.04
N LEU A 57 -4.16 2.22 -10.48
CA LEU A 57 -4.91 2.20 -9.22
C LEU A 57 -6.10 1.23 -9.25
N LEU A 58 -6.87 1.24 -10.34
CA LEU A 58 -8.04 0.35 -10.48
C LEU A 58 -7.63 -1.12 -10.55
N GLU A 59 -6.52 -1.45 -11.21
CA GLU A 59 -5.99 -2.82 -11.26
C GLU A 59 -5.55 -3.29 -9.86
N CYS A 60 -4.81 -2.46 -9.12
CA CYS A 60 -4.43 -2.75 -7.74
C CYS A 60 -5.67 -2.93 -6.84
N TRP A 61 -6.66 -2.03 -6.93
CA TRP A 61 -7.88 -2.16 -6.14
C TRP A 61 -8.69 -3.42 -6.49
N LYS A 62 -8.73 -3.84 -7.75
CA LYS A 62 -9.38 -5.09 -8.14
C LYS A 62 -8.69 -6.29 -7.50
N ALA A 63 -7.37 -6.36 -7.57
CA ALA A 63 -6.60 -7.47 -7.05
C ALA A 63 -6.60 -7.52 -5.50
N GLU A 64 -6.41 -6.39 -4.83
CA GLU A 64 -6.07 -6.32 -3.40
C GLU A 64 -7.28 -6.06 -2.49
N VAL A 65 -8.24 -5.29 -2.96
CA VAL A 65 -9.39 -4.84 -2.15
C VAL A 65 -10.68 -5.51 -2.58
N ILE A 66 -11.00 -5.45 -3.86
CA ILE A 66 -12.25 -6.00 -4.41
C ILE A 66 -12.18 -7.52 -4.52
N MET A 67 -10.98 -8.05 -4.86
CA MET A 67 -10.70 -9.48 -5.10
C MET A 67 -11.63 -10.07 -6.16
N ARG A 68 -11.73 -9.40 -7.30
CA ARG A 68 -12.49 -9.79 -8.48
C ARG A 68 -11.90 -9.11 -9.71
N ASP A 69 -12.03 -9.75 -10.88
CA ASP A 69 -11.55 -9.22 -12.16
C ASP A 69 -12.35 -7.99 -12.60
N LYS A 70 -13.64 -7.94 -12.24
CA LYS A 70 -14.50 -6.79 -12.53
C LYS A 70 -14.51 -5.81 -11.36
N PHE A 71 -14.51 -4.52 -11.68
CA PHE A 71 -14.62 -3.46 -10.67
C PHE A 71 -16.03 -3.46 -10.06
N VAL A 72 -16.12 -3.67 -8.75
CA VAL A 72 -17.38 -3.73 -7.99
C VAL A 72 -17.34 -2.75 -6.83
N PHE A 73 -18.00 -1.61 -6.98
CA PHE A 73 -17.90 -0.47 -6.08
C PHE A 73 -18.34 -0.79 -4.62
N HIS A 74 -19.45 -1.51 -4.43
CA HIS A 74 -19.89 -1.85 -3.07
C HIS A 74 -18.89 -2.77 -2.35
N ARG A 75 -18.17 -3.65 -3.08
CA ARG A 75 -17.10 -4.47 -2.52
C ARG A 75 -15.88 -3.63 -2.14
N LEU A 76 -15.51 -2.65 -2.96
CA LEU A 76 -14.42 -1.73 -2.64
C LEU A 76 -14.68 -1.06 -1.29
N ILE A 77 -15.90 -0.55 -1.06
CA ILE A 77 -16.27 0.09 0.19
C ILE A 77 -16.28 -0.92 1.35
N ARG A 78 -17.01 -2.03 1.21
CA ARG A 78 -17.14 -3.04 2.27
C ARG A 78 -15.79 -3.62 2.67
N ASN A 79 -14.99 -4.02 1.71
CA ASN A 79 -13.70 -4.64 1.96
C ASN A 79 -12.66 -3.61 2.42
N GLY A 80 -12.72 -2.36 1.92
CA GLY A 80 -11.89 -1.25 2.37
C GLY A 80 -12.13 -0.82 3.83
N MET A 81 -13.22 -1.29 4.47
CA MET A 81 -13.42 -1.14 5.91
C MET A 81 -12.64 -2.16 6.75
N GLN A 82 -12.21 -3.26 6.16
CA GLN A 82 -11.33 -4.24 6.83
C GLN A 82 -9.94 -3.63 7.04
N ARG A 83 -9.35 -3.90 8.20
CA ARG A 83 -8.11 -3.21 8.61
C ARG A 83 -6.99 -3.30 7.58
N GLN A 84 -6.68 -4.48 7.07
CA GLN A 84 -5.59 -4.71 6.11
C GLN A 84 -5.89 -4.11 4.73
N ARG A 85 -7.08 -4.38 4.20
CA ARG A 85 -7.50 -3.87 2.89
C ARG A 85 -7.78 -2.38 2.89
N GLY A 86 -8.18 -1.84 4.04
CA GLY A 86 -8.35 -0.40 4.23
C GLY A 86 -7.03 0.36 4.15
N PHE A 87 -5.95 -0.22 4.69
CA PHE A 87 -4.61 0.34 4.50
C PHE A 87 -4.24 0.39 3.02
N LEU A 88 -4.33 -0.75 2.31
CA LEU A 88 -3.99 -0.83 0.88
C LEU A 88 -4.86 0.09 0.01
N LEU A 89 -6.16 0.15 0.27
CA LEU A 89 -7.08 1.05 -0.42
C LEU A 89 -6.57 2.50 -0.43
N TRP A 90 -6.24 3.00 0.75
CA TRP A 90 -5.86 4.41 0.92
C TRP A 90 -4.41 4.67 0.56
N TRP A 91 -3.52 3.72 0.83
CA TRP A 91 -2.11 3.86 0.44
C TRP A 91 -1.97 3.86 -1.08
N ARG A 92 -2.63 2.95 -1.80
CA ARG A 92 -2.62 2.92 -3.27
C ARG A 92 -3.12 4.24 -3.86
N LEU A 93 -4.22 4.78 -3.33
CA LEU A 93 -4.72 6.08 -3.76
C LEU A 93 -3.70 7.20 -3.53
N ALA A 94 -3.13 7.25 -2.32
CA ALA A 94 -2.15 8.27 -1.98
C ALA A 94 -0.89 8.16 -2.86
N ASN A 95 -0.39 6.94 -3.06
CA ASN A 95 0.79 6.72 -3.89
C ASN A 95 0.55 7.14 -5.34
N GLU A 96 -0.58 6.78 -5.93
CA GLU A 96 -0.93 7.17 -7.30
C GLU A 96 -1.13 8.70 -7.44
N MET A 97 -1.77 9.34 -6.44
CA MET A 97 -1.88 10.80 -6.38
C MET A 97 -0.50 11.48 -6.25
N TYR A 98 0.45 10.85 -5.57
CA TYR A 98 1.80 11.38 -5.43
C TYR A 98 2.59 11.28 -6.73
N ILE A 99 2.53 10.14 -7.41
CA ILE A 99 3.28 9.88 -8.66
C ILE A 99 2.71 10.71 -9.81
N SER A 100 1.41 10.63 -10.07
CA SER A 100 0.77 11.15 -11.28
C SER A 100 -0.07 12.41 -11.08
N GLY A 101 -0.28 12.83 -9.82
CA GLY A 101 -1.09 13.98 -9.48
C GLY A 101 -0.38 15.33 -9.61
N ASN A 102 -1.17 16.41 -9.55
CA ASN A 102 -0.66 17.77 -9.49
C ASN A 102 -0.12 18.13 -8.09
N LYS A 103 0.51 19.30 -7.94
CA LYS A 103 1.11 19.78 -6.69
C LYS A 103 0.16 19.73 -5.48
N LYS A 104 -1.13 20.06 -5.65
CA LYS A 104 -2.13 20.03 -4.57
C LYS A 104 -2.51 18.59 -4.21
N GLN A 105 -2.65 17.71 -5.21
CA GLN A 105 -2.90 16.28 -5.02
C GLN A 105 -1.73 15.58 -4.33
N ARG A 106 -0.48 15.90 -4.68
CA ARG A 106 0.72 15.39 -3.97
C ARG A 106 0.74 15.80 -2.50
N LYS A 107 0.42 17.07 -2.18
CA LYS A 107 0.29 17.50 -0.78
C LYS A 107 -0.81 16.74 -0.03
N CYS A 108 -1.92 16.45 -0.70
CA CYS A 108 -2.99 15.63 -0.13
C CYS A 108 -2.52 14.19 0.11
N ALA A 109 -1.79 13.58 -0.82
CA ALA A 109 -1.22 12.24 -0.70
C ALA A 109 -0.32 12.11 0.54
N ILE A 110 0.55 13.08 0.79
CA ILE A 110 1.43 13.11 1.97
C ILE A 110 0.60 13.12 3.28
N LYS A 111 -0.49 13.89 3.33
CA LYS A 111 -1.39 13.91 4.49
C LYS A 111 -2.05 12.56 4.72
N ILE A 112 -2.51 11.90 3.65
CA ILE A 112 -3.08 10.56 3.73
C ILE A 112 -2.03 9.57 4.26
N LYS A 113 -0.83 9.55 3.70
CA LYS A 113 0.28 8.69 4.12
C LYS A 113 0.58 8.83 5.62
N ASN A 114 0.73 10.07 6.10
CA ASN A 114 1.00 10.33 7.51
C ASN A 114 -0.14 9.85 8.43
N ALA A 115 -1.39 10.03 8.02
CA ALA A 115 -2.54 9.52 8.77
C ALA A 115 -2.60 7.98 8.78
N LEU A 116 -2.20 7.33 7.68
CA LEU A 116 -2.11 5.87 7.60
C LEU A 116 -1.01 5.33 8.51
N MET A 117 0.16 5.95 8.50
CA MET A 117 1.27 5.60 9.38
C MET A 117 0.85 5.67 10.85
N ALA A 118 0.22 6.77 11.27
CA ALA A 118 -0.26 6.95 12.64
C ALA A 118 -1.34 5.92 13.03
N LYS A 119 -2.24 5.58 12.09
CA LYS A 119 -3.36 4.68 12.38
C LYS A 119 -3.00 3.20 12.36
N TYR A 120 -2.12 2.80 11.46
CA TYR A 120 -1.85 1.40 11.17
C TYR A 120 -0.48 0.91 11.63
N GLY A 121 0.43 1.82 12.00
CA GLY A 121 1.82 1.47 12.32
C GLY A 121 2.56 0.83 11.15
N CYS A 122 2.26 1.29 9.93
CA CYS A 122 2.83 0.81 8.68
C CYS A 122 3.27 2.02 7.86
N ASP A 123 4.53 2.06 7.47
CA ASP A 123 5.12 3.15 6.72
C ASP A 123 5.65 2.69 5.37
N ILE A 124 4.83 2.80 4.34
CA ILE A 124 5.27 2.61 2.95
C ILE A 124 5.43 3.98 2.31
N GLY A 125 6.66 4.30 1.91
CA GLY A 125 7.02 5.57 1.30
C GLY A 125 6.22 5.84 0.01
N LEU A 126 5.84 7.10 -0.18
CA LEU A 126 5.22 7.52 -1.45
C LEU A 126 6.28 7.60 -2.54
N GLY A 127 5.95 7.12 -3.72
CA GLY A 127 6.88 6.94 -4.84
C GLY A 127 7.31 5.50 -5.05
N ALA A 128 7.13 4.62 -4.06
CA ALA A 128 7.40 3.20 -4.20
C ALA A 128 6.61 2.59 -5.37
N GLN A 129 7.31 1.92 -6.28
CA GLN A 129 6.73 1.26 -7.43
C GLN A 129 6.41 -0.20 -7.07
N ILE A 130 5.18 -0.48 -6.72
CA ILE A 130 4.76 -1.80 -6.27
C ILE A 130 3.67 -2.33 -7.21
N GLY A 131 3.91 -3.48 -7.83
CA GLY A 131 2.97 -4.18 -8.69
C GLY A 131 1.65 -4.51 -7.99
N LYS A 132 0.66 -4.95 -8.75
CA LYS A 132 -0.65 -5.37 -8.21
C LYS A 132 -0.51 -6.67 -7.41
N GLY A 133 -1.46 -6.92 -6.52
CA GLY A 133 -1.50 -8.15 -5.73
C GLY A 133 -0.62 -8.11 -4.49
N LEU A 134 -0.25 -6.93 -3.98
CA LEU A 134 0.43 -6.81 -2.69
C LEU A 134 -0.45 -7.34 -1.56
N VAL A 135 0.10 -8.24 -0.76
CA VAL A 135 -0.57 -8.79 0.42
C VAL A 135 0.23 -8.46 1.68
N LEU A 136 -0.45 -7.82 2.64
CA LEU A 136 0.09 -7.50 3.96
C LEU A 136 -0.73 -8.22 5.04
N PRO A 137 -0.48 -9.51 5.33
CA PRO A 137 -1.30 -10.27 6.28
C PRO A 137 -1.34 -9.63 7.66
N HIS A 138 -0.19 -9.11 8.11
CA HIS A 138 0.00 -8.34 9.33
C HIS A 138 0.87 -7.13 8.99
N HIS A 139 0.23 -5.98 8.79
CA HIS A 139 0.90 -4.77 8.28
C HIS A 139 1.69 -3.98 9.34
N SER A 140 1.54 -4.30 10.63
CA SER A 140 2.20 -3.56 11.72
C SER A 140 3.72 -3.67 11.62
N GLY A 141 4.42 -2.54 11.75
CA GLY A 141 5.88 -2.47 11.70
C GLY A 141 6.48 -2.69 10.31
N VAL A 142 5.68 -2.75 9.24
CA VAL A 142 6.22 -2.78 7.88
C VAL A 142 6.69 -1.38 7.51
N VAL A 143 7.96 -1.28 7.11
CA VAL A 143 8.60 -0.04 6.66
C VAL A 143 9.21 -0.27 5.28
N ILE A 144 8.79 0.50 4.29
CA ILE A 144 9.29 0.39 2.90
C ILE A 144 9.67 1.78 2.41
N HIS A 145 10.90 1.94 1.93
CA HIS A 145 11.37 3.22 1.38
C HIS A 145 10.66 3.57 0.06
N GLY A 146 10.54 4.87 -0.22
CA GLY A 146 9.83 5.36 -1.42
C GLY A 146 10.54 5.08 -2.74
N ASN A 147 11.84 4.74 -2.71
CA ASN A 147 12.66 4.46 -3.91
C ASN A 147 12.86 2.93 -4.12
N VAL A 148 11.79 2.14 -3.92
CA VAL A 148 11.83 0.69 -4.05
C VAL A 148 10.98 0.26 -5.23
N LYS A 149 11.42 -0.78 -5.96
CA LYS A 149 10.65 -1.44 -7.02
C LYS A 149 10.30 -2.85 -6.55
N ILE A 150 9.01 -3.15 -6.47
CA ILE A 150 8.48 -4.47 -6.07
C ILE A 150 7.53 -4.95 -7.17
N GLY A 151 7.68 -6.19 -7.57
CA GLY A 151 6.87 -6.82 -8.61
C GLY A 151 5.42 -7.11 -8.16
N GLU A 152 4.78 -8.01 -8.89
CA GLU A 152 3.39 -8.43 -8.66
C GLU A 152 3.30 -9.58 -7.64
N ASN A 153 2.14 -9.69 -6.95
CA ASN A 153 1.80 -10.80 -6.05
C ASN A 153 2.81 -11.03 -4.91
N VAL A 154 3.34 -9.94 -4.34
CA VAL A 154 4.32 -10.03 -3.25
C VAL A 154 3.60 -10.05 -1.90
N ILE A 155 4.05 -10.94 -1.01
CA ILE A 155 3.54 -11.07 0.36
C ILE A 155 4.60 -10.53 1.31
N ILE A 156 4.23 -9.56 2.16
CA ILE A 156 5.14 -8.97 3.15
C ILE A 156 4.51 -9.07 4.53
N ARG A 157 5.21 -9.74 5.45
CA ARG A 157 4.73 -9.91 6.82
C ARG A 157 5.22 -8.80 7.74
N GLN A 158 4.67 -8.78 8.96
CA GLN A 158 4.93 -7.76 9.98
C GLN A 158 6.43 -7.57 10.29
N ASN A 159 6.76 -6.36 10.74
CA ASN A 159 8.11 -5.97 11.16
C ASN A 159 9.18 -6.18 10.07
N THR A 160 8.78 -6.07 8.81
CA THR A 160 9.69 -6.12 7.67
C THR A 160 10.15 -4.72 7.32
N THR A 161 11.46 -4.54 7.17
CA THR A 161 12.07 -3.28 6.72
C THR A 161 12.70 -3.48 5.35
N ILE A 162 12.34 -2.64 4.39
CA ILE A 162 12.94 -2.60 3.05
C ILE A 162 13.39 -1.15 2.80
N GLY A 163 14.69 -0.93 2.78
CA GLY A 163 15.22 0.44 2.68
C GLY A 163 16.68 0.52 2.27
N GLU A 164 17.11 1.73 1.95
CA GLU A 164 18.47 2.05 1.59
C GLU A 164 19.32 2.29 2.83
N LYS A 165 20.62 2.02 2.72
CA LYS A 165 21.59 2.26 3.79
C LYS A 165 21.98 3.75 3.89
N GLU A 166 21.97 4.47 2.76
CA GLU A 166 22.31 5.88 2.66
C GLU A 166 21.37 6.58 1.68
N SER A 167 20.83 7.74 2.08
CA SER A 167 19.74 8.43 1.36
C SER A 167 20.19 9.31 0.18
N ASP A 168 21.49 9.38 -0.15
CA ASP A 168 22.04 10.50 -0.93
C ASP A 168 22.34 10.18 -2.40
N SER A 169 22.19 8.95 -2.87
CA SER A 169 22.41 8.63 -4.28
C SER A 169 21.11 8.24 -5.00
N ARG A 170 20.78 8.97 -6.06
CA ARG A 170 19.62 8.69 -6.94
C ARG A 170 19.73 7.35 -7.69
N GLU A 171 20.86 6.69 -7.60
CA GLU A 171 21.18 5.44 -8.32
C GLU A 171 20.97 4.18 -7.48
N ASN A 172 20.77 4.33 -6.16
CA ASN A 172 20.58 3.20 -5.26
C ASN A 172 19.10 2.81 -5.22
N TYR A 173 18.80 1.59 -5.54
CA TYR A 173 17.43 1.06 -5.46
C TYR A 173 17.41 -0.40 -5.04
N ILE A 174 16.35 -0.78 -4.38
CA ILE A 174 16.05 -2.17 -4.10
C ILE A 174 15.00 -2.63 -5.11
N VAL A 175 15.29 -3.76 -5.77
CA VAL A 175 14.37 -4.40 -6.71
C VAL A 175 13.98 -5.75 -6.16
N ILE A 176 12.68 -6.01 -6.07
CA ILE A 176 12.10 -7.29 -5.68
C ILE A 176 11.22 -7.76 -6.83
N GLY A 177 11.43 -8.99 -7.28
CA GLY A 177 10.68 -9.59 -8.39
C GLY A 177 9.24 -9.95 -8.04
N ASP A 178 8.63 -10.74 -8.90
CA ASP A 178 7.24 -11.19 -8.77
C ASP A 178 7.13 -12.43 -7.88
N ASN A 179 5.96 -12.63 -7.26
CA ASN A 179 5.62 -13.82 -6.46
C ASN A 179 6.61 -14.08 -5.31
N VAL A 180 7.09 -13.02 -4.66
CA VAL A 180 8.02 -13.12 -3.52
C VAL A 180 7.24 -13.17 -2.21
N ASP A 181 7.59 -14.13 -1.35
CA ASP A 181 7.03 -14.27 0.00
C ASP A 181 8.07 -13.90 1.05
N ILE A 182 7.88 -12.77 1.74
CA ILE A 182 8.82 -12.23 2.73
C ILE A 182 8.33 -12.55 4.14
N GLY A 183 9.14 -13.35 4.85
CA GLY A 183 8.92 -13.73 6.24
C GLY A 183 8.93 -12.53 7.20
N ALA A 184 8.29 -12.70 8.36
CA ALA A 184 8.24 -11.66 9.38
C ALA A 184 9.62 -11.30 9.93
N HIS A 185 9.78 -10.06 10.41
CA HIS A 185 11.04 -9.55 10.98
C HIS A 185 12.22 -9.61 10.01
N THR A 186 11.96 -9.55 8.72
CA THR A 186 13.00 -9.53 7.69
C THR A 186 13.49 -8.10 7.47
N CYS A 187 14.79 -7.96 7.27
CA CYS A 187 15.44 -6.69 6.97
C CYS A 187 16.16 -6.83 5.62
N ILE A 188 15.75 -6.04 4.63
CA ILE A 188 16.36 -5.95 3.30
C ILE A 188 16.92 -4.55 3.17
N ILE A 189 18.24 -4.41 3.36
CA ILE A 189 18.91 -3.11 3.39
C ILE A 189 20.18 -3.19 2.56
N GLY A 190 20.39 -2.20 1.73
CA GLY A 190 21.64 -2.09 0.98
C GLY A 190 21.54 -1.14 -0.18
N LEU A 191 22.64 -1.07 -0.92
CA LEU A 191 22.75 -0.36 -2.18
C LEU A 191 22.58 -1.39 -3.31
N ASN A 192 21.63 -1.16 -4.21
CA ASN A 192 21.41 -2.03 -5.39
C ASN A 192 21.11 -3.51 -5.05
N VAL A 193 20.35 -3.76 -4.00
CA VAL A 193 19.93 -5.13 -3.66
C VAL A 193 18.84 -5.59 -4.64
N LYS A 194 19.06 -6.76 -5.23
CA LYS A 194 18.12 -7.38 -6.16
C LYS A 194 17.65 -8.73 -5.62
N ILE A 195 16.35 -8.89 -5.48
CA ILE A 195 15.71 -10.16 -5.14
C ILE A 195 14.92 -10.61 -6.37
N GLY A 196 15.19 -11.81 -6.82
CA GLY A 196 14.56 -12.41 -7.99
C GLY A 196 13.07 -12.73 -7.78
N SER A 197 12.48 -13.33 -8.79
CA SER A 197 11.08 -13.76 -8.77
C SER A 197 10.93 -15.18 -8.19
N ASN A 198 9.73 -15.50 -7.68
CA ASN A 198 9.39 -16.79 -7.06
C ASN A 198 10.31 -17.14 -5.87
N VAL A 199 10.71 -16.15 -5.10
CA VAL A 199 11.61 -16.30 -3.95
C VAL A 199 10.81 -16.39 -2.66
N LYS A 200 11.20 -17.31 -1.76
CA LYS A 200 10.71 -17.37 -0.39
C LYS A 200 11.81 -16.92 0.57
N ILE A 201 11.53 -15.91 1.38
CA ILE A 201 12.47 -15.40 2.38
C ILE A 201 11.99 -15.84 3.75
N GLY A 202 12.81 -16.60 4.44
CA GLY A 202 12.56 -17.07 5.82
C GLY A 202 12.40 -15.89 6.78
N ALA A 203 11.63 -16.09 7.84
CA ALA A 203 11.48 -15.07 8.89
C ALA A 203 12.83 -14.72 9.54
N MET A 204 12.93 -13.46 10.02
CA MET A 204 14.13 -12.93 10.70
C MET A 204 15.39 -12.96 9.80
N SER A 205 15.23 -12.88 8.49
CA SER A 205 16.34 -12.78 7.55
C SER A 205 16.91 -11.36 7.49
N PHE A 206 18.22 -11.28 7.27
CA PHE A 206 18.91 -10.02 7.00
C PHE A 206 19.61 -10.14 5.64
N ILE A 207 19.20 -9.31 4.69
CA ILE A 207 19.60 -9.42 3.28
C ILE A 207 20.26 -8.13 2.83
N MET A 208 21.50 -8.22 2.38
CA MET A 208 22.28 -7.12 1.81
C MET A 208 22.89 -7.51 0.45
N GLU A 209 22.54 -8.65 -0.08
CA GLU A 209 23.10 -9.27 -1.28
C GLU A 209 22.03 -9.62 -2.31
N GLU A 210 22.43 -9.96 -3.50
CA GLU A 210 21.52 -10.43 -4.54
C GLU A 210 21.00 -11.84 -4.22
N VAL A 211 19.69 -12.04 -4.40
CA VAL A 211 19.02 -13.34 -4.24
C VAL A 211 18.47 -13.77 -5.60
N PRO A 212 18.89 -14.92 -6.16
CA PRO A 212 18.46 -15.35 -7.48
C PRO A 212 16.98 -15.78 -7.51
N ASP A 213 16.45 -15.96 -8.73
CA ASP A 213 15.09 -16.45 -8.93
C ASP A 213 14.88 -17.88 -8.41
N ASN A 214 13.63 -18.24 -8.10
CA ASN A 214 13.19 -19.60 -7.82
C ASN A 214 13.90 -20.29 -6.64
N CYS A 215 14.23 -19.55 -5.58
CA CYS A 215 14.94 -20.08 -4.43
C CYS A 215 14.27 -19.77 -3.10
N THR A 216 14.80 -20.36 -2.05
CA THR A 216 14.44 -20.05 -0.65
C THR A 216 15.67 -19.51 0.05
N TYR A 217 15.59 -18.27 0.53
CA TYR A 217 16.63 -17.64 1.34
C TYR A 217 16.37 -17.88 2.83
N VAL A 218 17.35 -18.44 3.53
CA VAL A 218 17.26 -18.73 4.97
C VAL A 218 18.52 -18.25 5.67
N THR A 219 18.35 -17.41 6.67
CA THR A 219 19.46 -17.00 7.56
C THR A 219 19.67 -18.05 8.66
N ARG A 220 20.85 -18.65 8.72
CA ARG A 220 21.22 -19.50 9.87
C ARG A 220 21.58 -18.62 11.06
N LYS A 221 21.09 -18.96 12.23
CA LYS A 221 21.39 -18.28 13.50
C LYS A 221 22.03 -19.25 14.46
N GLU A 222 23.15 -18.84 15.05
CA GLU A 222 23.78 -19.55 16.15
C GLU A 222 23.55 -18.78 17.45
N SER A 223 23.00 -19.47 18.45
CA SER A 223 22.81 -18.90 19.79
C SER A 223 23.88 -19.40 20.71
N ARG A 224 24.51 -18.50 21.47
CA ARG A 224 25.50 -18.86 22.51
C ARG A 224 25.01 -18.37 23.86
N VAL A 225 25.11 -19.23 24.86
CA VAL A 225 24.92 -18.83 26.25
C VAL A 225 26.32 -18.63 26.86
N ILE A 226 26.54 -17.43 27.37
CA ILE A 226 27.80 -17.09 28.05
C ILE A 226 27.49 -17.03 29.55
N MET A 227 28.07 -17.92 30.31
CA MET A 227 27.99 -17.91 31.77
C MET A 227 28.86 -16.78 32.29
N ARG A 228 28.33 -16.01 33.27
CA ARG A 228 29.06 -14.95 33.97
C ARG A 228 29.71 -15.46 35.23
#